data_352e38a9dc632ea3585199eb7f8725f4
#
_entry.id   352e38a9dc632ea3585199eb7f8725f4
#
_cell.length_a   1.000
_cell.length_b   1.000
_cell.length_c   1.000
_cell.angle_alpha   90.00
_cell.angle_beta   90.00
_cell.angle_gamma   90.00
#
_symmetry.space_group_name_H-M   'P 1'
#
loop_
_entity.id
_entity.type
_entity.pdbx_description
1 polymer ?
#
loop_
_entity_poly.entity_id
_entity_poly.type
_entity_poly.pdbx_seq_one_letter_code
_entity_poly.pdbx_strand_id
1 'polypeptide(L)'
;MLAGLAGGRVGWALDAAQDPSLLEQRQAVLAALAQALNGGTVKRFRLAEALAGSDPEAIDDALGLWLSWLRDVLLVVEGCPERIVNRDQQAEIEAAARQLDSRDLQAAIRAVQAARAQVASAINTRMALEVLMLRLPPVTSPARPDPARPAR
;
A
#
# COMPACT_ATOMS: atom_id res chain seq x y z
N MET A 1 9.66 12.04 15.05
CA MET A 1 8.90 11.79 13.83
C MET A 1 9.50 10.66 13.00
N LEU A 2 10.77 10.73 12.57
CA LEU A 2 11.44 9.69 11.75
C LEU A 2 11.49 8.30 12.40
N ALA A 3 11.72 8.20 13.71
CA ALA A 3 11.75 6.92 14.43
C ALA A 3 10.40 6.15 14.37
N GLY A 4 9.27 6.87 14.29
CA GLY A 4 7.96 6.25 14.09
C GLY A 4 7.76 5.70 12.68
N LEU A 5 8.31 6.36 11.66
CA LEU A 5 8.21 5.96 10.26
C LEU A 5 9.06 4.73 9.93
N ALA A 6 10.08 4.46 10.74
CA ALA A 6 11.01 3.36 10.53
C ALA A 6 10.42 1.97 10.82
N GLY A 7 9.21 1.88 11.41
CA GLY A 7 8.59 0.59 11.74
C GLY A 7 9.48 -0.33 12.58
N GLY A 8 10.33 0.25 13.45
CA GLY A 8 11.32 -0.48 14.26
C GLY A 8 12.71 -0.63 13.61
N ARG A 9 12.91 -0.17 12.39
CA ARG A 9 14.24 -0.14 11.74
C ARG A 9 14.97 1.14 12.11
N VAL A 10 15.67 1.15 13.23
CA VAL A 10 16.40 2.34 13.74
C VAL A 10 17.42 2.87 12.71
N GLY A 11 18.07 1.98 11.96
CA GLY A 11 19.00 2.33 10.88
C GLY A 11 18.32 3.19 9.82
N TRP A 12 17.16 2.81 9.32
CA TRP A 12 16.42 3.58 8.31
C TRP A 12 16.05 5.00 8.81
N ALA A 13 15.68 5.14 10.09
CA ALA A 13 15.36 6.45 10.65
C ALA A 13 16.56 7.40 10.68
N LEU A 14 17.75 6.86 10.91
CA LEU A 14 19.01 7.62 10.89
C LEU A 14 19.39 7.99 9.45
N ASP A 15 19.26 7.05 8.52
CA ASP A 15 19.58 7.25 7.11
C ASP A 15 18.61 8.28 6.48
N ALA A 16 17.31 8.18 6.75
CA ALA A 16 16.30 9.14 6.28
C ALA A 16 16.47 10.56 6.87
N ALA A 17 17.13 10.69 8.02
CA ALA A 17 17.47 12.00 8.58
C ALA A 17 18.60 12.69 7.81
N GLN A 18 19.45 11.90 7.13
CA GLN A 18 20.62 12.37 6.40
C GLN A 18 20.38 12.44 4.89
N ASP A 19 19.43 11.65 4.37
CA ASP A 19 19.12 11.57 2.94
C ASP A 19 17.62 11.80 2.66
N PRO A 20 17.25 13.02 2.21
CA PRO A 20 15.87 13.33 1.82
C PRO A 20 15.31 12.43 0.71
N SER A 21 16.15 11.82 -0.13
CA SER A 21 15.71 10.94 -1.22
C SER A 21 14.99 9.70 -0.72
N LEU A 22 15.32 9.21 0.48
CA LEU A 22 14.62 8.07 1.10
C LEU A 22 13.16 8.39 1.45
N LEU A 23 12.88 9.64 1.81
CA LEU A 23 11.50 10.09 2.05
C LEU A 23 10.71 10.20 0.74
N GLU A 24 11.34 10.68 -0.32
CA GLU A 24 10.72 10.74 -1.66
C GLU A 24 10.44 9.34 -2.20
N GLN A 25 11.36 8.40 -2.07
CA GLN A 25 11.17 7.00 -2.43
C GLN A 25 10.01 6.37 -1.65
N ARG A 26 9.95 6.60 -0.33
CA ARG A 26 8.84 6.13 0.49
C ARG A 26 7.49 6.68 0.01
N GLN A 27 7.42 7.97 -0.30
CA GLN A 27 6.21 8.59 -0.83
C GLN A 27 5.82 8.01 -2.19
N ALA A 28 6.77 7.78 -3.08
CA ALA A 28 6.53 7.16 -4.38
C ALA A 28 5.95 5.74 -4.24
N VAL A 29 6.48 4.94 -3.31
CA VAL A 29 6.00 3.57 -3.03
C VAL A 29 4.57 3.59 -2.47
N LEU A 30 4.24 4.52 -1.56
CA LEU A 30 2.88 4.68 -1.03
C LEU A 30 1.90 5.22 -2.09
N ALA A 31 2.35 6.13 -2.95
CA ALA A 31 1.57 6.60 -4.09
C ALA A 31 1.25 5.45 -5.07
N ALA A 32 2.20 4.53 -5.28
CA ALA A 32 1.97 3.32 -6.08
C ALA A 32 0.89 2.41 -5.45
N LEU A 33 0.89 2.23 -4.13
CA LEU A 33 -0.19 1.51 -3.44
C LEU A 33 -1.55 2.20 -3.63
N ALA A 34 -1.60 3.52 -3.45
CA ALA A 34 -2.82 4.30 -3.68
C ALA A 34 -3.34 4.14 -5.12
N GLN A 35 -2.44 4.13 -6.12
CA GLN A 35 -2.79 3.85 -7.51
C GLN A 35 -3.32 2.42 -7.70
N ALA A 36 -2.74 1.42 -7.02
CA ALA A 36 -3.22 0.04 -7.07
C ALA A 36 -4.61 -0.11 -6.47
N LEU A 37 -4.89 0.59 -5.36
CA LEU A 37 -6.19 0.54 -4.69
C LEU A 37 -7.28 1.30 -5.48
N ASN A 38 -6.95 2.50 -6.02
CA ASN A 38 -7.91 3.36 -6.72
C ASN A 38 -7.96 3.11 -8.24
N GLY A 39 -7.02 2.35 -8.79
CA GLY A 39 -6.88 2.12 -10.22
C GLY A 39 -7.73 0.98 -10.75
N GLY A 40 -8.21 1.13 -12.00
CA GLY A 40 -8.77 0.00 -12.74
C GLY A 40 -7.69 -1.01 -13.17
N THR A 41 -8.13 -2.15 -13.67
CA THR A 41 -7.28 -3.30 -14.05
C THR A 41 -6.06 -2.93 -14.89
N VAL A 42 -6.23 -2.07 -15.90
CA VAL A 42 -5.13 -1.66 -16.79
C VAL A 42 -4.03 -0.92 -16.03
N LYS A 43 -4.41 -0.01 -15.11
CA LYS A 43 -3.43 0.73 -14.28
C LYS A 43 -2.70 -0.21 -13.34
N ARG A 44 -3.40 -1.17 -12.76
CA ARG A 44 -2.83 -2.21 -11.87
C ARG A 44 -1.80 -3.06 -12.59
N PHE A 45 -2.08 -3.52 -13.81
CA PHE A 45 -1.12 -4.30 -14.60
C PHE A 45 0.11 -3.49 -15.02
N ARG A 46 -0.06 -2.23 -15.41
CA ARG A 46 1.09 -1.35 -15.70
C ARG A 46 1.97 -1.13 -14.46
N LEU A 47 1.36 -1.02 -13.29
CA LEU A 47 2.10 -0.90 -12.03
C LEU A 47 2.86 -2.19 -11.71
N ALA A 48 2.23 -3.36 -11.89
CA ALA A 48 2.90 -4.65 -11.73
C ALA A 48 4.12 -4.80 -12.66
N GLU A 49 3.97 -4.40 -13.93
CA GLU A 49 5.05 -4.40 -14.91
C GLU A 49 6.21 -3.48 -14.52
N ALA A 50 5.90 -2.26 -14.07
CA ALA A 50 6.89 -1.29 -13.60
C ALA A 50 7.65 -1.82 -12.37
N LEU A 51 6.95 -2.37 -11.38
CA LEU A 51 7.57 -2.97 -10.19
C LEU A 51 8.42 -4.19 -10.54
N ALA A 52 7.99 -5.03 -11.47
CA ALA A 52 8.74 -6.22 -11.89
C ALA A 52 10.09 -5.92 -12.55
N GLY A 53 10.27 -4.68 -13.03
CA GLY A 53 11.56 -4.20 -13.56
C GLY A 53 12.56 -3.74 -12.49
N SER A 54 12.17 -3.72 -11.22
CA SER A 54 13.04 -3.33 -10.10
C SER A 54 13.81 -4.54 -9.56
N ASP A 55 14.87 -4.24 -8.77
CA ASP A 55 15.60 -5.27 -8.06
C ASP A 55 14.70 -6.00 -7.03
N PRO A 56 14.90 -7.31 -6.82
CA PRO A 56 14.09 -8.09 -5.87
C PRO A 56 14.06 -7.50 -4.44
N GLU A 57 15.16 -6.92 -3.99
CA GLU A 57 15.26 -6.26 -2.68
C GLU A 57 14.38 -4.99 -2.63
N ALA A 58 14.43 -4.17 -3.67
CA ALA A 58 13.58 -2.98 -3.79
C ALA A 58 12.08 -3.35 -3.85
N ILE A 59 11.74 -4.46 -4.52
CA ILE A 59 10.37 -4.98 -4.53
C ILE A 59 9.94 -5.42 -3.13
N ASP A 60 10.80 -6.16 -2.42
CA ASP A 60 10.51 -6.64 -1.06
C ASP A 60 10.32 -5.47 -0.08
N ASP A 61 11.14 -4.45 -0.16
CA ASP A 61 11.01 -3.23 0.64
C ASP A 61 9.70 -2.48 0.34
N ALA A 62 9.35 -2.34 -0.94
CA ALA A 62 8.10 -1.72 -1.35
C ALA A 62 6.88 -2.48 -0.81
N LEU A 63 6.86 -3.80 -0.96
CA LEU A 63 5.79 -4.66 -0.45
C LEU A 63 5.75 -4.67 1.09
N GLY A 64 6.90 -4.57 1.74
CA GLY A 64 7.00 -4.40 3.20
C GLY A 64 6.35 -3.10 3.69
N LEU A 65 6.53 -2.01 2.96
CA LEU A 65 5.88 -0.74 3.25
C LEU A 65 4.37 -0.80 3.02
N TRP A 66 3.92 -1.49 1.96
CA TRP A 66 2.50 -1.73 1.70
C TRP A 66 1.84 -2.53 2.84
N LEU A 67 2.51 -3.56 3.36
CA LEU A 67 2.04 -4.32 4.53
C LEU A 67 1.89 -3.44 5.76
N SER A 68 2.87 -2.57 6.03
CA SER A 68 2.81 -1.64 7.15
C SER A 68 1.63 -0.69 7.04
N TRP A 69 1.38 -0.14 5.85
CA TRP A 69 0.27 0.76 5.60
C TRP A 69 -1.10 0.05 5.71
N LEU A 70 -1.27 -1.12 5.09
CA LEU A 70 -2.50 -1.92 5.16
C LEU A 70 -2.81 -2.37 6.60
N ARG A 71 -1.79 -2.71 7.38
CA ARG A 71 -1.93 -3.01 8.81
C ARG A 71 -2.47 -1.79 9.57
N ASP A 72 -1.94 -0.60 9.29
CA ASP A 72 -2.38 0.61 9.97
C ASP A 72 -3.84 0.95 9.61
N VAL A 73 -4.27 0.73 8.35
CA VAL A 73 -5.69 0.84 7.98
C VAL A 73 -6.54 -0.17 8.77
N LEU A 74 -6.08 -1.41 8.88
CA LEU A 74 -6.78 -2.43 9.67
C LEU A 74 -6.89 -2.03 11.15
N LEU A 75 -5.84 -1.46 11.74
CA LEU A 75 -5.88 -0.98 13.13
C LEU A 75 -6.94 0.12 13.33
N VAL A 76 -7.09 1.02 12.37
CA VAL A 76 -8.14 2.05 12.42
C VAL A 76 -9.53 1.43 12.32
N VAL A 77 -9.73 0.47 11.40
CA VAL A 77 -11.00 -0.26 11.26
C VAL A 77 -11.38 -1.01 12.55
N GLU A 78 -10.38 -1.61 13.23
CA GLU A 78 -10.56 -2.32 14.49
C GLU A 78 -10.63 -1.39 15.73
N GLY A 79 -10.63 -0.07 15.55
CA GLY A 79 -10.79 0.90 16.63
C GLY A 79 -9.54 1.17 17.45
N CYS A 80 -8.35 0.93 16.89
CA CYS A 80 -7.04 1.14 17.55
C CYS A 80 -6.18 2.19 16.81
N PRO A 81 -6.68 3.40 16.51
CA PRO A 81 -5.96 4.39 15.70
C PRO A 81 -4.68 4.91 16.38
N GLU A 82 -4.58 4.82 17.69
CA GLU A 82 -3.39 5.24 18.46
C GLU A 82 -2.16 4.37 18.18
N ARG A 83 -2.36 3.18 17.61
CA ARG A 83 -1.31 2.18 17.35
C ARG A 83 -0.71 2.26 15.95
N ILE A 84 -1.15 3.19 15.09
CA ILE A 84 -0.61 3.37 13.75
C ILE A 84 0.85 3.83 13.80
N VAL A 85 1.64 3.34 12.85
CA VAL A 85 3.07 3.67 12.69
C VAL A 85 3.25 4.76 11.63
N ASN A 86 2.49 4.69 10.53
CA ASN A 86 2.57 5.65 9.42
C ASN A 86 1.76 6.93 9.70
N ARG A 87 2.15 7.66 10.74
CA ARG A 87 1.42 8.87 11.21
C ARG A 87 1.42 10.01 10.19
N ASP A 88 2.43 10.05 9.32
CA ASP A 88 2.51 10.96 8.19
C ASP A 88 1.41 10.73 7.14
N GLN A 89 0.82 9.53 7.12
CA GLN A 89 -0.24 9.10 6.21
C GLN A 89 -1.60 8.93 6.93
N GLN A 90 -1.76 9.54 8.10
CA GLN A 90 -2.95 9.31 8.93
C GLN A 90 -4.24 9.66 8.19
N ALA A 91 -4.28 10.76 7.45
CA ALA A 91 -5.47 11.20 6.73
C ALA A 91 -5.88 10.20 5.63
N GLU A 92 -4.90 9.66 4.90
CA GLU A 92 -5.09 8.65 3.84
C GLU A 92 -5.52 7.30 4.43
N ILE A 93 -4.91 6.91 5.56
CA ILE A 93 -5.26 5.70 6.30
C ILE A 93 -6.71 5.76 6.80
N GLU A 94 -7.11 6.88 7.42
CA GLU A 94 -8.48 7.07 7.87
C GLU A 94 -9.49 7.13 6.71
N ALA A 95 -9.10 7.73 5.57
CA ALA A 95 -9.92 7.74 4.37
C ALA A 95 -10.14 6.34 3.80
N ALA A 96 -9.10 5.50 3.77
CA ALA A 96 -9.18 4.10 3.34
C ALA A 96 -10.00 3.26 4.33
N ALA A 97 -9.84 3.48 5.64
CA ALA A 97 -10.59 2.77 6.68
C ALA A 97 -12.12 3.00 6.62
N ARG A 98 -12.56 4.13 6.04
CA ARG A 98 -13.98 4.37 5.80
C ARG A 98 -14.56 3.60 4.61
N GLN A 99 -13.73 2.99 3.78
CA GLN A 99 -14.13 2.36 2.52
C GLN A 99 -13.82 0.86 2.47
N LEU A 100 -12.92 0.39 3.31
CA LEU A 100 -12.48 -1.01 3.38
C LEU A 100 -12.94 -1.64 4.68
N ASP A 101 -13.34 -2.89 4.62
CA ASP A 101 -13.64 -3.66 5.81
C ASP A 101 -12.44 -4.53 6.25
N SER A 102 -12.54 -5.09 7.45
CA SER A 102 -11.51 -5.94 8.05
C SER A 102 -11.20 -7.18 7.19
N ARG A 103 -12.20 -7.75 6.53
CA ARG A 103 -12.05 -8.94 5.68
C ARG A 103 -11.25 -8.65 4.42
N ASP A 104 -11.55 -7.53 3.77
CA ASP A 104 -10.84 -7.08 2.57
C ASP A 104 -9.39 -6.75 2.89
N LEU A 105 -9.13 -6.06 4.01
CA LEU A 105 -7.79 -5.73 4.47
C LEU A 105 -6.97 -6.97 4.82
N GLN A 106 -7.56 -7.95 5.52
CA GLN A 106 -6.88 -9.21 5.80
C GLN A 106 -6.57 -10.00 4.52
N ALA A 107 -7.46 -9.97 3.52
CA ALA A 107 -7.22 -10.61 2.24
C ALA A 107 -6.07 -9.91 1.47
N ALA A 108 -6.04 -8.57 1.48
CA ALA A 108 -4.97 -7.77 0.89
C ALA A 108 -3.62 -8.05 1.55
N ILE A 109 -3.57 -8.06 2.89
CA ILE A 109 -2.35 -8.38 3.66
C ILE A 109 -1.82 -9.76 3.27
N ARG A 110 -2.68 -10.78 3.24
CA ARG A 110 -2.28 -12.14 2.80
C ARG A 110 -1.78 -12.16 1.35
N ALA A 111 -2.41 -11.40 0.46
CA ALA A 111 -1.98 -11.32 -0.93
C ALA A 111 -0.58 -10.70 -1.08
N VAL A 112 -0.29 -9.62 -0.33
CA VAL A 112 1.04 -9.00 -0.32
C VAL A 112 2.09 -9.94 0.26
N GLN A 113 1.78 -10.65 1.37
CA GLN A 113 2.69 -11.64 1.96
C GLN A 113 3.01 -12.78 0.99
N ALA A 114 2.00 -13.29 0.27
CA ALA A 114 2.19 -14.33 -0.74
C ALA A 114 3.07 -13.84 -1.90
N ALA A 115 2.86 -12.60 -2.37
CA ALA A 115 3.68 -12.02 -3.42
C ALA A 115 5.15 -11.87 -2.98
N ARG A 116 5.41 -11.40 -1.74
CA ARG A 116 6.75 -11.32 -1.17
C ARG A 116 7.46 -12.68 -1.16
N ALA A 117 6.77 -13.73 -0.71
CA ALA A 117 7.32 -15.08 -0.69
C ALA A 117 7.67 -15.58 -2.10
N GLN A 118 6.84 -15.27 -3.11
CA GLN A 118 7.08 -15.66 -4.50
C GLN A 118 8.25 -14.87 -5.12
N VAL A 119 8.35 -13.56 -4.85
CA VAL A 119 9.49 -12.75 -5.28
C VAL A 119 10.79 -13.26 -4.69
N ALA A 120 10.81 -13.59 -3.39
CA ALA A 120 11.98 -14.16 -2.73
C ALA A 120 12.43 -15.50 -3.31
N SER A 121 11.51 -16.29 -3.88
CA SER A 121 11.83 -17.57 -4.54
C SER A 121 12.28 -17.42 -6.00
N ALA A 122 12.34 -16.19 -6.53
CA ALA A 122 12.71 -15.86 -7.91
C ALA A 122 11.88 -16.59 -9.00
N ILE A 123 10.68 -17.06 -8.66
CA ILE A 123 9.78 -17.74 -9.58
C ILE A 123 8.80 -16.73 -10.14
N ASN A 124 9.05 -16.24 -11.36
CA ASN A 124 8.15 -15.36 -12.13
C ASN A 124 7.60 -14.16 -11.34
N THR A 125 8.48 -13.26 -10.94
CA THR A 125 8.19 -12.03 -10.20
C THR A 125 7.03 -11.23 -10.83
N ARG A 126 7.00 -11.10 -12.16
CA ARG A 126 5.94 -10.36 -12.86
C ARG A 126 4.56 -10.98 -12.59
N MET A 127 4.42 -12.29 -12.74
CA MET A 127 3.14 -12.98 -12.48
C MET A 127 2.72 -12.85 -11.01
N ALA A 128 3.66 -12.96 -10.08
CA ALA A 128 3.38 -12.76 -8.65
C ALA A 128 2.78 -11.38 -8.36
N LEU A 129 3.33 -10.34 -8.97
CA LEU A 129 2.85 -8.97 -8.84
C LEU A 129 1.50 -8.74 -9.56
N GLU A 130 1.30 -9.33 -10.74
CA GLU A 130 0.02 -9.28 -11.45
C GLU A 130 -1.11 -9.93 -10.63
N VAL A 131 -0.85 -11.11 -10.05
CA VAL A 131 -1.80 -11.79 -9.15
C VAL A 131 -2.07 -10.95 -7.89
N LEU A 132 -1.05 -10.32 -7.31
CA LEU A 132 -1.23 -9.39 -6.19
C LEU A 132 -2.20 -8.27 -6.58
N MET A 133 -1.97 -7.61 -7.72
CA MET A 133 -2.80 -6.49 -8.18
C MET A 133 -4.27 -6.86 -8.35
N LEU A 134 -4.56 -8.10 -8.77
CA LEU A 134 -5.93 -8.61 -8.89
C LEU A 134 -6.60 -8.89 -7.54
N ARG A 135 -5.81 -9.15 -6.49
CA ARG A 135 -6.29 -9.46 -5.15
C ARG A 135 -6.42 -8.27 -4.22
N LEU A 136 -5.88 -7.11 -4.61
CA LEU A 136 -6.07 -5.88 -3.86
C LEU A 136 -7.52 -5.40 -3.99
N PRO A 137 -8.19 -5.02 -2.88
CA PRO A 137 -9.53 -4.48 -2.90
C PRO A 137 -9.55 -3.15 -3.66
N PRO A 138 -10.61 -2.83 -4.41
CA PRO A 138 -10.78 -1.50 -4.95
C PRO A 138 -11.23 -0.55 -3.83
N VAL A 139 -10.51 0.54 -3.63
CA VAL A 139 -11.01 1.69 -2.87
C VAL A 139 -11.77 2.54 -3.89
N THR A 140 -13.08 2.35 -3.95
CA THR A 140 -13.93 3.20 -4.77
C THR A 140 -14.07 4.54 -4.07
N SER A 141 -13.44 5.57 -4.63
CA SER A 141 -13.82 6.95 -4.27
C SER A 141 -15.35 7.04 -4.38
N PRO A 142 -16.10 7.55 -3.37
CA PRO A 142 -17.53 7.68 -3.49
C PRO A 142 -17.82 8.40 -4.80
N ALA A 143 -18.59 7.78 -5.67
CA ALA A 143 -18.99 8.36 -6.94
C ALA A 143 -19.53 9.75 -6.62
N ARG A 144 -18.86 10.78 -7.16
CA ARG A 144 -19.37 12.15 -7.09
C ARG A 144 -20.84 12.06 -7.54
N PRO A 145 -21.81 12.48 -6.74
CA PRO A 145 -23.21 12.40 -7.17
C PRO A 145 -23.33 13.10 -8.51
N ASP A 146 -23.83 12.37 -9.50
CA ASP A 146 -24.08 12.89 -10.84
C ASP A 146 -25.07 14.05 -10.72
N PRO A 147 -24.70 15.31 -11.00
CA PRO A 147 -25.58 16.46 -10.87
C PRO A 147 -26.74 16.42 -11.89
N ALA A 148 -26.76 15.43 -12.80
CA ALA A 148 -27.76 15.29 -13.85
C ALA A 148 -28.87 14.28 -13.55
N ARG A 149 -28.92 13.64 -12.35
CA ARG A 149 -29.98 12.71 -12.00
C ARG A 149 -31.13 13.44 -11.30
N PRO A 150 -32.25 13.75 -11.97
CA PRO A 150 -33.39 14.37 -11.32
C PRO A 150 -33.98 13.42 -10.27
N ALA A 151 -34.25 13.97 -9.08
CA ALA A 151 -34.99 13.27 -8.02
C ALA A 151 -36.36 12.79 -8.57
N ARG A 152 -36.60 11.49 -8.42
CA ARG A 152 -37.93 10.91 -8.57
C ARG A 152 -38.62 10.88 -7.22
#